data_dec9ab6db8c1f01faa5b07d1ad740da8
#
_entry.id   dec9ab6db8c1f01faa5b07d1ad740da8
#
_cell.length_a   1.000
_cell.length_b   1.000
_cell.length_c   1.000
_cell.angle_alpha   90.00
_cell.angle_beta   90.00
_cell.angle_gamma   90.00
#
_symmetry.space_group_name_H-M   'P 1'
#
loop_
_entity.id
_entity.type
_entity.pdbx_description
1 polymer ?
#
loop_
_entity_poly.entity_id
_entity_poly.type
_entity_poly.pdbx_seq_one_letter_code
_entity_poly.pdbx_strand_id
1 'polypeptide(L)'
;MKSFVSNSLALLQAQAQVRLGSPTFLAASNRCSVDVLAEPNIFGAEVIDLSVHEVKNYSITDPWTLKVLEADGLNFCNITVTYTHPGQNDTIHATVWLPLENWNGRFVAVGGGGWITGHPNLGAQIKQGYAAASTDGGHGLERSAASWALTSPGNVNWNLLQDFAYRALDDMTLIGKAITTSFYNTAPKYSYWNGCSTGGRQGLMLAQRSPHLFDGILAAAPA
;
A
#
# COMPACT_ATOMS: atom_id res chain seq x y z
N MET A 1 19.47 50.81 -69.73
CA MET A 1 19.87 49.44 -69.59
C MET A 1 20.53 49.27 -68.25
N LYS A 2 19.83 48.80 -67.21
CA LYS A 2 20.40 48.51 -65.87
C LYS A 2 19.98 47.11 -65.50
N SER A 3 20.95 46.25 -65.33
CA SER A 3 20.82 44.88 -64.94
C SER A 3 20.49 44.79 -63.42
N PHE A 4 19.44 44.08 -63.03
CA PHE A 4 19.14 43.74 -61.63
C PHE A 4 19.71 42.37 -61.31
N VAL A 5 20.63 42.34 -60.36
CA VAL A 5 21.17 41.13 -59.79
C VAL A 5 20.26 40.75 -58.62
N SER A 6 19.64 39.54 -58.71
CA SER A 6 18.83 38.97 -57.66
C SER A 6 19.71 38.17 -56.69
N ASN A 7 19.81 38.65 -55.45
CA ASN A 7 20.43 37.89 -54.36
C ASN A 7 19.40 37.01 -53.69
N SER A 8 19.50 35.70 -53.88
CA SER A 8 18.74 34.71 -53.16
C SER A 8 19.40 34.42 -51.78
N LEU A 9 18.78 34.86 -50.70
CA LEU A 9 19.16 34.46 -49.35
C LEU A 9 18.58 33.06 -49.08
N ALA A 10 19.43 32.06 -48.97
CA ALA A 10 19.07 30.74 -48.49
C ALA A 10 19.02 30.75 -46.96
N LEU A 11 17.82 30.67 -46.39
CA LEU A 11 17.57 30.47 -44.97
C LEU A 11 17.82 29.00 -44.66
N LEU A 12 18.93 28.68 -43.99
CA LEU A 12 19.14 27.38 -43.35
C LEU A 12 18.26 27.30 -42.10
N GLN A 13 17.14 26.57 -42.18
CA GLN A 13 16.37 26.15 -41.02
C GLN A 13 17.05 24.97 -40.38
N ALA A 14 17.74 25.19 -39.25
CA ALA A 14 18.21 24.15 -38.37
C ALA A 14 16.99 23.60 -37.56
N GLN A 15 16.44 22.46 -37.97
CA GLN A 15 15.45 21.74 -37.17
C GLN A 15 16.17 21.00 -36.04
N ALA A 16 16.07 21.51 -34.83
CA ALA A 16 16.46 20.82 -33.63
C ALA A 16 15.43 19.68 -33.38
N GLN A 17 15.80 18.47 -33.75
CA GLN A 17 15.05 17.28 -33.35
C GLN A 17 15.26 17.02 -31.85
N VAL A 18 14.29 17.42 -31.02
CA VAL A 18 14.20 16.97 -29.65
C VAL A 18 13.85 15.47 -29.70
N ARG A 19 14.85 14.62 -29.50
CA ARG A 19 14.61 13.20 -29.24
C ARG A 19 13.96 13.11 -27.85
N LEU A 20 12.64 12.99 -27.83
CA LEU A 20 11.91 12.50 -26.67
C LEU A 20 12.38 11.06 -26.46
N GLY A 21 13.29 10.87 -25.49
CA GLY A 21 13.64 9.53 -25.02
C GLY A 21 12.37 8.86 -24.55
N SER A 22 12.04 7.71 -25.15
CA SER A 22 10.96 6.86 -24.64
C SER A 22 11.25 6.58 -23.16
N PRO A 23 10.26 6.69 -22.26
CA PRO A 23 10.47 6.29 -20.88
C PRO A 23 10.90 4.83 -20.87
N THR A 24 12.12 4.56 -20.44
CA THR A 24 12.60 3.20 -20.19
C THR A 24 11.79 2.70 -19.00
N PHE A 25 10.75 1.91 -19.27
CA PHE A 25 10.10 1.12 -18.24
C PHE A 25 11.15 0.16 -17.69
N LEU A 26 11.60 0.40 -16.47
CA LEU A 26 12.41 -0.56 -15.74
C LEU A 26 11.68 -1.91 -15.72
N ALA A 27 12.40 -3.00 -15.96
CA ALA A 27 11.83 -4.33 -15.82
C ALA A 27 11.23 -4.48 -14.41
N ALA A 28 10.13 -5.23 -14.28
CA ALA A 28 9.38 -5.36 -13.02
C ALA A 28 10.27 -5.78 -11.84
N SER A 29 11.29 -6.61 -12.08
CA SER A 29 12.29 -7.03 -11.09
C SER A 29 13.17 -5.89 -10.54
N ASN A 30 13.39 -4.81 -11.31
CA ASN A 30 14.20 -3.68 -10.86
C ASN A 30 13.39 -2.64 -10.08
N ARG A 31 12.08 -2.80 -9.98
CA ARG A 31 11.20 -1.89 -9.22
C ARG A 31 11.04 -2.28 -7.76
N CYS A 32 11.30 -3.54 -7.40
CA CYS A 32 11.23 -4.02 -6.03
C CYS A 32 12.54 -3.73 -5.28
N SER A 33 12.83 -2.46 -5.09
CA SER A 33 14.00 -1.95 -4.36
C SER A 33 13.61 -0.70 -3.59
N VAL A 34 14.20 -0.50 -2.42
CA VAL A 34 13.98 0.70 -1.60
C VAL A 34 14.37 1.98 -2.34
N ASP A 35 15.40 1.92 -3.18
CA ASP A 35 15.93 3.09 -3.89
C ASP A 35 14.96 3.72 -4.91
N VAL A 36 13.94 2.98 -5.32
CA VAL A 36 12.95 3.45 -6.29
C VAL A 36 11.62 3.83 -5.66
N LEU A 37 11.48 3.63 -4.36
CA LEU A 37 10.26 3.96 -3.62
C LEU A 37 10.41 5.31 -2.92
N ALA A 38 9.42 6.17 -3.08
CA ALA A 38 9.32 7.37 -2.27
C ALA A 38 8.82 6.99 -0.87
N GLU A 39 9.50 7.52 0.15
CA GLU A 39 9.04 7.37 1.53
C GLU A 39 7.65 8.02 1.69
N PRO A 40 6.66 7.31 2.24
CA PRO A 40 5.33 7.86 2.45
C PRO A 40 5.37 8.95 3.52
N ASN A 41 4.72 10.08 3.23
CA ASN A 41 4.55 11.16 4.21
C ASN A 41 3.13 11.10 4.78
N ILE A 42 3.02 10.88 6.10
CA ILE A 42 1.76 10.72 6.82
C ILE A 42 1.70 11.76 7.91
N PHE A 43 0.62 12.53 7.93
CA PHE A 43 0.43 13.55 8.95
C PHE A 43 0.34 12.92 10.35
N GLY A 44 1.21 13.37 11.25
CA GLY A 44 1.24 12.92 12.65
C GLY A 44 1.97 11.59 12.88
N ALA A 45 2.57 10.99 11.85
CA ALA A 45 3.39 9.79 11.96
C ALA A 45 4.80 10.02 11.42
N GLU A 46 5.75 9.25 11.91
CA GLU A 46 7.16 9.25 11.50
C GLU A 46 7.55 7.85 11.02
N VAL A 47 8.07 7.75 9.80
CA VAL A 47 8.58 6.49 9.26
C VAL A 47 9.91 6.17 9.91
N ILE A 48 10.02 4.96 10.47
CA ILE A 48 11.21 4.45 11.13
C ILE A 48 12.05 3.59 10.16
N ASP A 49 11.35 2.77 9.35
CA ASP A 49 12.01 1.84 8.44
C ASP A 49 11.11 1.53 7.22
N LEU A 50 11.76 1.26 6.11
CA LEU A 50 11.14 0.81 4.86
C LEU A 50 11.88 -0.42 4.36
N SER A 51 11.32 -1.59 4.55
CA SER A 51 11.87 -2.83 4.04
C SER A 51 11.16 -3.31 2.78
N VAL A 52 11.94 -3.85 1.82
CA VAL A 52 11.45 -4.24 0.48
C VAL A 52 12.00 -5.60 0.12
N HIS A 53 11.11 -6.55 -0.20
CA HIS A 53 11.46 -7.91 -0.55
C HIS A 53 10.71 -8.40 -1.78
N GLU A 54 11.43 -8.85 -2.80
CA GLU A 54 10.80 -9.54 -3.93
C GLU A 54 10.45 -10.97 -3.51
N VAL A 55 9.17 -11.34 -3.70
CA VAL A 55 8.65 -12.69 -3.43
C VAL A 55 8.28 -13.33 -4.74
N LYS A 56 8.81 -14.53 -4.98
CA LYS A 56 8.54 -15.33 -6.20
C LYS A 56 7.94 -16.68 -5.86
N ASN A 57 7.11 -17.16 -6.76
CA ASN A 57 6.51 -18.48 -6.67
C ASN A 57 5.76 -18.73 -5.35
N TYR A 58 5.07 -17.69 -4.85
CA TYR A 58 4.35 -17.77 -3.59
C TYR A 58 3.04 -18.56 -3.77
N SER A 59 2.79 -19.48 -2.83
CA SER A 59 1.51 -20.21 -2.74
C SER A 59 0.67 -19.65 -1.60
N ILE A 60 -0.62 -19.45 -1.85
CA ILE A 60 -1.54 -18.96 -0.81
C ILE A 60 -1.70 -20.03 0.26
N THR A 61 -1.44 -19.65 1.50
CA THR A 61 -1.59 -20.52 2.66
C THR A 61 -2.67 -19.98 3.59
N ASP A 62 -3.35 -20.88 4.26
CA ASP A 62 -4.21 -20.51 5.38
C ASP A 62 -3.34 -20.00 6.54
N PRO A 63 -3.54 -18.77 7.01
CA PRO A 63 -2.67 -18.16 8.01
C PRO A 63 -2.74 -18.83 9.39
N TRP A 64 -3.75 -19.65 9.63
CA TRP A 64 -3.99 -20.29 10.92
C TRP A 64 -3.55 -21.75 10.96
N THR A 65 -3.70 -22.46 9.85
CA THR A 65 -3.37 -23.88 9.73
C THR A 65 -2.07 -24.13 8.96
N LEU A 66 -1.54 -23.10 8.27
CA LEU A 66 -0.39 -23.16 7.37
C LEU A 66 -0.56 -24.17 6.21
N LYS A 67 -1.79 -24.60 5.95
CA LYS A 67 -2.08 -25.43 4.78
C LYS A 67 -2.05 -24.60 3.53
N VAL A 68 -1.42 -25.12 2.48
CA VAL A 68 -1.48 -24.53 1.15
C VAL A 68 -2.92 -24.62 0.65
N LEU A 69 -3.55 -23.47 0.39
CA LEU A 69 -4.90 -23.38 -0.17
C LEU A 69 -4.84 -23.44 -1.68
N GLU A 70 -3.89 -22.73 -2.27
CA GLU A 70 -3.65 -22.68 -3.70
C GLU A 70 -2.15 -22.50 -3.96
N ALA A 71 -1.63 -23.25 -4.94
CA ALA A 71 -0.23 -23.14 -5.39
C ALA A 71 -0.23 -22.36 -6.71
N ASP A 72 -0.31 -21.03 -6.61
CA ASP A 72 -0.52 -20.18 -7.79
C ASP A 72 0.77 -19.59 -8.38
N GLY A 73 1.91 -19.77 -7.71
CA GLY A 73 3.18 -19.22 -8.19
C GLY A 73 3.17 -17.69 -8.28
N LEU A 74 2.58 -17.00 -7.30
CA LEU A 74 2.43 -15.55 -7.31
C LEU A 74 3.78 -14.85 -7.17
N ASN A 75 3.97 -13.78 -7.94
CA ASN A 75 5.16 -12.93 -7.89
C ASN A 75 4.75 -11.52 -7.49
N PHE A 76 5.31 -11.00 -6.39
CA PHE A 76 4.98 -9.68 -5.89
C PHE A 76 6.14 -9.04 -5.13
N CYS A 77 6.09 -7.74 -5.00
CA CYS A 77 6.96 -6.99 -4.10
C CYS A 77 6.26 -6.86 -2.75
N ASN A 78 6.87 -7.37 -1.69
CA ASN A 78 6.42 -7.22 -0.31
C ASN A 78 7.18 -6.06 0.32
N ILE A 79 6.44 -5.03 0.73
CA ILE A 79 6.97 -3.82 1.33
C ILE A 79 6.38 -3.69 2.72
N THR A 80 7.25 -3.47 3.71
CA THR A 80 6.82 -3.17 5.08
C THR A 80 7.31 -1.79 5.45
N VAL A 81 6.39 -0.92 5.81
CA VAL A 81 6.65 0.40 6.37
C VAL A 81 6.47 0.32 7.88
N THR A 82 7.53 0.54 8.63
CA THR A 82 7.49 0.65 10.09
C THR A 82 7.41 2.12 10.45
N TYR A 83 6.44 2.49 11.26
CA TYR A 83 6.24 3.88 11.67
C TYR A 83 5.76 3.99 13.12
N THR A 84 5.81 5.19 13.65
CA THR A 84 5.35 5.54 15.00
C THR A 84 4.60 6.86 15.00
N HIS A 85 3.77 7.08 16.01
CA HIS A 85 3.23 8.40 16.32
C HIS A 85 4.10 9.03 17.41
N PRO A 86 4.82 10.13 17.11
CA PRO A 86 5.74 10.75 18.06
C PRO A 86 5.09 11.02 19.44
N GLY A 87 5.75 10.51 20.48
CA GLY A 87 5.29 10.63 21.86
C GLY A 87 4.25 9.61 22.32
N GLN A 88 3.82 8.67 21.47
CA GLN A 88 2.80 7.68 21.82
C GLN A 88 3.37 6.30 22.18
N ASN A 89 4.67 6.09 21.96
CA ASN A 89 5.36 4.83 22.25
C ASN A 89 4.71 3.62 21.58
N ASP A 90 4.27 3.81 20.36
CA ASP A 90 3.77 2.77 19.46
C ASP A 90 4.81 2.45 18.40
N THR A 91 4.70 1.27 17.81
CA THR A 91 5.47 0.85 16.62
C THR A 91 4.53 0.03 15.76
N ILE A 92 4.21 0.54 14.59
CA ILE A 92 3.18 -0.02 13.73
C ILE A 92 3.80 -0.46 12.40
N HIS A 93 3.36 -1.61 11.89
CA HIS A 93 3.78 -2.10 10.59
C HIS A 93 2.60 -2.06 9.61
N ALA A 94 2.80 -1.34 8.53
CA ALA A 94 1.93 -1.41 7.36
C ALA A 94 2.60 -2.25 6.28
N THR A 95 1.99 -3.36 5.91
CA THR A 95 2.48 -4.26 4.88
C THR A 95 1.74 -4.01 3.58
N VAL A 96 2.48 -3.84 2.48
CA VAL A 96 1.95 -3.58 1.14
C VAL A 96 2.51 -4.61 0.18
N TRP A 97 1.63 -5.39 -0.45
CA TRP A 97 2.00 -6.33 -1.50
C TRP A 97 1.59 -5.81 -2.86
N LEU A 98 2.53 -5.81 -3.80
CA LEU A 98 2.37 -5.23 -5.13
C LEU A 98 2.66 -6.28 -6.19
N PRO A 99 1.67 -6.70 -7.01
CA PRO A 99 1.92 -7.62 -8.12
C PRO A 99 3.06 -7.11 -9.01
N LEU A 100 4.04 -7.96 -9.31
CA LEU A 100 5.10 -7.64 -10.28
C LEU A 100 4.55 -7.63 -11.70
N GLU A 101 3.50 -8.41 -11.93
CA GLU A 101 2.81 -8.56 -13.21
C GLU A 101 1.29 -8.44 -13.01
N ASN A 102 0.58 -8.05 -14.05
CA ASN A 102 -0.89 -8.07 -14.09
C ASN A 102 -1.60 -7.21 -13.02
N TRP A 103 -0.96 -6.12 -12.56
CA TRP A 103 -1.68 -5.17 -11.71
C TRP A 103 -2.90 -4.61 -12.45
N ASN A 104 -4.08 -4.70 -11.84
CA ASN A 104 -5.36 -4.31 -12.44
C ASN A 104 -5.69 -2.80 -12.29
N GLY A 105 -4.74 -1.98 -11.83
CA GLY A 105 -4.93 -0.55 -11.60
C GLY A 105 -5.73 -0.20 -10.34
N ARG A 106 -5.93 -1.16 -9.42
CA ARG A 106 -6.74 -0.97 -8.21
C ARG A 106 -5.95 -1.28 -6.95
N PHE A 107 -6.40 -0.67 -5.85
CA PHE A 107 -5.88 -0.89 -4.51
C PHE A 107 -6.95 -1.51 -3.61
N VAL A 108 -6.56 -2.37 -2.68
CA VAL A 108 -7.43 -2.90 -1.66
C VAL A 108 -6.73 -2.95 -0.30
N ALA A 109 -7.36 -2.38 0.71
CA ALA A 109 -6.97 -2.53 2.10
C ALA A 109 -7.79 -3.66 2.75
N VAL A 110 -7.14 -4.49 3.57
CA VAL A 110 -7.74 -5.71 4.13
C VAL A 110 -7.76 -5.62 5.65
N GLY A 111 -8.96 -5.78 6.21
CA GLY A 111 -9.20 -5.79 7.65
C GLY A 111 -8.89 -7.12 8.33
N GLY A 112 -8.87 -7.09 9.65
CA GLY A 112 -8.55 -8.24 10.48
C GLY A 112 -9.75 -9.01 11.01
N GLY A 113 -9.49 -9.81 12.05
CA GLY A 113 -10.49 -10.63 12.72
C GLY A 113 -10.19 -10.82 14.22
N GLY A 114 -11.22 -10.89 15.05
CA GLY A 114 -11.04 -10.91 16.50
C GLY A 114 -10.32 -9.66 16.99
N TRP A 115 -9.21 -9.82 17.71
CA TRP A 115 -8.38 -8.73 18.20
C TRP A 115 -7.15 -8.44 17.32
N ILE A 116 -7.09 -9.00 16.13
CA ILE A 116 -6.04 -8.74 15.14
C ILE A 116 -6.51 -7.62 14.21
N THR A 117 -5.67 -6.59 14.01
CA THR A 117 -6.05 -5.38 13.26
C THR A 117 -6.13 -5.64 11.76
N GLY A 118 -5.22 -6.42 11.19
CA GLY A 118 -5.19 -6.68 9.76
C GLY A 118 -5.03 -8.16 9.41
N HIS A 119 -5.07 -8.48 8.13
CA HIS A 119 -4.93 -9.86 7.67
C HIS A 119 -3.46 -10.16 7.30
N PRO A 120 -2.87 -11.24 7.82
CA PRO A 120 -1.44 -11.54 7.62
C PRO A 120 -1.10 -12.04 6.21
N ASN A 121 -2.10 -12.37 5.39
CA ASN A 121 -1.91 -12.92 4.05
C ASN A 121 -2.78 -12.19 3.03
N LEU A 122 -2.12 -11.58 2.04
CA LEU A 122 -2.75 -10.81 0.98
C LEU A 122 -2.74 -11.54 -0.39
N GLY A 123 -2.41 -12.83 -0.40
CA GLY A 123 -2.26 -13.62 -1.63
C GLY A 123 -3.52 -13.65 -2.50
N ALA A 124 -4.71 -13.75 -1.89
CA ALA A 124 -5.97 -13.74 -2.62
C ALA A 124 -6.19 -12.42 -3.40
N GLN A 125 -5.75 -11.29 -2.86
CA GLN A 125 -5.81 -9.99 -3.50
C GLN A 125 -4.78 -9.87 -4.63
N ILE A 126 -3.57 -10.38 -4.40
CA ILE A 126 -2.50 -10.43 -5.41
C ILE A 126 -2.92 -11.29 -6.59
N LYS A 127 -3.53 -12.45 -6.35
CA LYS A 127 -4.07 -13.33 -7.40
C LYS A 127 -5.08 -12.62 -8.30
N GLN A 128 -5.87 -11.70 -7.73
CA GLN A 128 -6.84 -10.88 -8.47
C GLN A 128 -6.21 -9.62 -9.11
N GLY A 129 -4.91 -9.43 -8.97
CA GLY A 129 -4.17 -8.31 -9.53
C GLY A 129 -4.28 -7.01 -8.76
N TYR A 130 -4.76 -7.01 -7.52
CA TYR A 130 -4.79 -5.81 -6.67
C TYR A 130 -3.42 -5.50 -6.08
N ALA A 131 -3.07 -4.23 -5.98
CA ALA A 131 -2.15 -3.77 -4.95
C ALA A 131 -2.90 -3.86 -3.61
N ALA A 132 -2.30 -4.51 -2.61
CA ALA A 132 -3.01 -4.82 -1.37
C ALA A 132 -2.23 -4.35 -0.15
N ALA A 133 -2.93 -3.87 0.89
CA ALA A 133 -2.31 -3.47 2.14
C ALA A 133 -3.05 -4.02 3.37
N SER A 134 -2.29 -4.18 4.44
CA SER A 134 -2.75 -4.57 5.77
C SER A 134 -1.85 -3.96 6.85
N THR A 135 -2.30 -3.92 8.10
CA THR A 135 -1.53 -3.41 9.23
C THR A 135 -1.64 -4.31 10.44
N ASP A 136 -0.61 -4.34 11.28
CA ASP A 136 -0.64 -5.04 12.57
C ASP A 136 -1.26 -4.22 13.71
N GLY A 137 -1.52 -2.92 13.47
CA GLY A 137 -2.08 -2.01 14.46
C GLY A 137 -1.18 -1.76 15.67
N GLY A 138 0.13 -2.07 15.55
CA GLY A 138 1.12 -1.88 16.61
C GLY A 138 1.12 -2.95 17.70
N HIS A 139 0.32 -4.01 17.55
CA HIS A 139 0.28 -5.11 18.53
C HIS A 139 0.41 -6.50 17.89
N GLY A 140 0.78 -6.55 16.60
CA GLY A 140 1.08 -7.79 15.89
C GLY A 140 -0.15 -8.67 15.66
N LEU A 141 0.06 -9.99 15.69
CA LEU A 141 -0.98 -11.01 15.48
C LEU A 141 -1.55 -11.53 16.81
N GLU A 142 -1.54 -10.71 17.86
CA GLU A 142 -2.05 -11.08 19.17
C GLU A 142 -3.57 -11.25 19.15
N ARG A 143 -4.01 -12.46 19.47
CA ARG A 143 -5.43 -12.84 19.44
C ARG A 143 -6.21 -12.42 20.69
N SER A 144 -5.51 -11.98 21.74
CA SER A 144 -6.09 -11.53 23.01
C SER A 144 -5.77 -10.05 23.25
N ALA A 145 -6.77 -9.29 23.62
CA ALA A 145 -6.56 -7.89 24.02
C ALA A 145 -5.79 -7.76 25.36
N ALA A 146 -5.73 -8.83 26.16
CA ALA A 146 -5.09 -8.79 27.47
C ALA A 146 -3.60 -8.47 27.44
N SER A 147 -2.92 -8.79 26.32
CA SER A 147 -1.47 -8.58 26.15
C SER A 147 -1.09 -7.16 25.76
N TRP A 148 -2.02 -6.37 25.20
CA TRP A 148 -1.69 -5.04 24.64
C TRP A 148 -2.68 -3.92 24.99
N ALA A 149 -3.94 -4.24 25.29
CA ALA A 149 -4.96 -3.24 25.53
C ALA A 149 -4.82 -2.52 26.90
N LEU A 150 -3.94 -3.01 27.76
CA LEU A 150 -3.64 -2.41 29.06
C LEU A 150 -2.14 -2.11 29.16
N THR A 151 -1.81 -0.96 29.75
CA THR A 151 -0.43 -0.60 30.13
C THR A 151 -0.06 -1.20 31.51
N SER A 152 -1.07 -1.42 32.37
CA SER A 152 -0.97 -2.11 33.66
C SER A 152 -2.40 -2.48 34.12
N PRO A 153 -2.58 -3.30 35.17
CA PRO A 153 -3.89 -3.65 35.67
C PRO A 153 -4.79 -2.42 35.92
N GLY A 154 -5.93 -2.37 35.23
CA GLY A 154 -6.89 -1.26 35.31
C GLY A 154 -6.55 0.00 34.49
N ASN A 155 -5.38 0.06 33.87
CA ASN A 155 -4.96 1.20 33.05
C ASN A 155 -4.97 0.85 31.56
N VAL A 156 -5.86 1.50 30.83
CA VAL A 156 -6.08 1.26 29.41
C VAL A 156 -4.94 1.84 28.56
N ASN A 157 -4.44 1.06 27.61
CA ASN A 157 -3.53 1.54 26.58
C ASN A 157 -4.32 2.21 25.45
N TRP A 158 -4.64 3.48 25.64
CA TRP A 158 -5.45 4.23 24.68
C TRP A 158 -4.80 4.39 23.32
N ASN A 159 -3.47 4.42 23.24
CA ASN A 159 -2.77 4.56 21.97
C ASN A 159 -3.01 3.34 21.08
N LEU A 160 -2.72 2.14 21.57
CA LEU A 160 -2.94 0.90 20.80
C LEU A 160 -4.43 0.61 20.54
N LEU A 161 -5.32 1.02 21.47
CA LEU A 161 -6.76 0.91 21.21
C LEU A 161 -7.24 1.85 20.11
N GLN A 162 -6.68 3.05 19.99
CA GLN A 162 -6.96 3.94 18.87
C GLN A 162 -6.42 3.40 17.55
N ASP A 163 -5.22 2.83 17.56
CA ASP A 163 -4.63 2.18 16.39
C ASP A 163 -5.50 1.02 15.91
N PHE A 164 -5.91 0.13 16.80
CA PHE A 164 -6.83 -0.96 16.52
C PHE A 164 -8.20 -0.47 16.02
N ALA A 165 -8.72 0.60 16.61
CA ALA A 165 -10.06 1.10 16.30
C ALA A 165 -10.15 1.77 14.94
N TYR A 166 -9.19 2.63 14.58
CA TYR A 166 -9.26 3.43 13.34
C TYR A 166 -7.93 3.99 12.82
N ARG A 167 -7.01 4.46 13.70
CA ARG A 167 -5.87 5.26 13.29
C ARG A 167 -4.92 4.49 12.37
N ALA A 168 -4.48 3.30 12.79
CA ALA A 168 -3.60 2.48 11.97
C ALA A 168 -4.25 2.03 10.65
N LEU A 169 -5.59 2.04 10.54
CA LEU A 169 -6.30 1.72 9.30
C LEU A 169 -6.24 2.88 8.30
N ASP A 170 -6.40 4.12 8.79
CA ASP A 170 -6.26 5.33 7.99
C ASP A 170 -4.82 5.45 7.48
N ASP A 171 -3.84 5.33 8.37
CA ASP A 171 -2.41 5.42 8.04
C ASP A 171 -1.98 4.36 7.04
N MET A 172 -2.33 3.10 7.28
CA MET A 172 -2.04 1.98 6.37
C MET A 172 -2.63 2.22 4.98
N THR A 173 -3.83 2.80 4.91
CA THR A 173 -4.46 3.11 3.62
C THR A 173 -3.71 4.21 2.88
N LEU A 174 -3.29 5.27 3.58
CA LEU A 174 -2.48 6.35 3.00
C LEU A 174 -1.11 5.84 2.56
N ILE A 175 -0.43 5.05 3.41
CA ILE A 175 0.84 4.38 3.11
C ILE A 175 0.69 3.50 1.87
N GLY A 176 -0.29 2.61 1.87
CA GLY A 176 -0.52 1.66 0.80
C GLY A 176 -0.75 2.34 -0.55
N LYS A 177 -1.52 3.42 -0.58
CA LYS A 177 -1.75 4.22 -1.80
C LYS A 177 -0.49 4.97 -2.25
N ALA A 178 0.27 5.56 -1.32
CA ALA A 178 1.51 6.26 -1.62
C ALA A 178 2.56 5.30 -2.22
N ILE A 179 2.79 4.17 -1.58
CA ILE A 179 3.70 3.11 -2.03
C ILE A 179 3.25 2.54 -3.39
N THR A 180 1.94 2.28 -3.55
CA THR A 180 1.39 1.81 -4.84
C THR A 180 1.65 2.82 -5.95
N THR A 181 1.42 4.10 -5.69
CA THR A 181 1.65 5.19 -6.64
C THR A 181 3.12 5.32 -7.02
N SER A 182 4.01 5.25 -6.02
CA SER A 182 5.46 5.29 -6.21
C SER A 182 5.95 4.11 -7.06
N PHE A 183 5.51 2.90 -6.73
CA PHE A 183 5.93 1.67 -7.40
C PHE A 183 5.49 1.59 -8.87
N TYR A 184 4.24 1.95 -9.17
CA TYR A 184 3.71 1.88 -10.54
C TYR A 184 3.84 3.19 -11.33
N ASN A 185 4.35 4.27 -10.69
CA ASN A 185 4.37 5.63 -11.25
C ASN A 185 2.97 6.13 -11.69
N THR A 186 1.93 5.61 -11.06
CA THR A 186 0.54 6.00 -11.30
C THR A 186 -0.32 5.64 -10.10
N ALA A 187 -1.25 6.53 -9.74
CA ALA A 187 -2.17 6.28 -8.64
C ALA A 187 -3.17 5.16 -8.99
N PRO A 188 -3.62 4.38 -8.01
CA PRO A 188 -4.70 3.43 -8.23
C PRO A 188 -5.97 4.17 -8.68
N LYS A 189 -6.62 3.63 -9.73
CA LYS A 189 -7.85 4.21 -10.28
C LYS A 189 -9.02 4.11 -9.29
N TYR A 190 -9.06 3.01 -8.54
CA TYR A 190 -10.06 2.76 -7.49
C TYR A 190 -9.39 2.14 -6.28
N SER A 191 -9.94 2.43 -5.11
CA SER A 191 -9.47 1.94 -3.82
C SER A 191 -10.63 1.31 -3.07
N TYR A 192 -10.42 0.11 -2.52
CA TYR A 192 -11.45 -0.65 -1.83
C TYR A 192 -11.02 -1.06 -0.44
N TRP A 193 -11.99 -1.21 0.44
CA TRP A 193 -11.86 -1.92 1.71
C TRP A 193 -12.50 -3.29 1.61
N ASN A 194 -11.84 -4.30 2.16
CA ASN A 194 -12.38 -5.66 2.29
C ASN A 194 -12.19 -6.15 3.73
N GLY A 195 -13.30 -6.38 4.44
CA GLY A 195 -13.26 -6.85 5.82
C GLY A 195 -14.52 -7.59 6.25
N CYS A 196 -14.32 -8.60 7.10
CA CYS A 196 -15.38 -9.38 7.73
C CYS A 196 -15.14 -9.42 9.24
N SER A 197 -16.20 -9.57 10.06
CA SER A 197 -16.13 -9.57 11.53
C SER A 197 -15.51 -8.25 12.04
N THR A 198 -14.40 -8.26 12.77
CA THR A 198 -13.63 -7.05 13.11
C THR A 198 -13.34 -6.20 11.88
N GLY A 199 -12.95 -6.81 10.74
CA GLY A 199 -12.76 -6.11 9.47
C GLY A 199 -14.03 -5.45 8.94
N GLY A 200 -15.19 -6.03 9.20
CA GLY A 200 -16.50 -5.42 8.92
C GLY A 200 -16.76 -4.20 9.80
N ARG A 201 -16.49 -4.28 11.10
CA ARG A 201 -16.55 -3.14 12.03
C ARG A 201 -15.60 -2.03 11.59
N GLN A 202 -14.37 -2.37 11.22
CA GLN A 202 -13.38 -1.42 10.70
C GLN A 202 -13.87 -0.73 9.42
N GLY A 203 -14.50 -1.48 8.50
CA GLY A 203 -15.09 -0.92 7.28
C GLY A 203 -16.20 0.10 7.58
N LEU A 204 -17.07 -0.16 8.56
CA LEU A 204 -18.08 0.82 9.00
C LEU A 204 -17.43 2.05 9.64
N MET A 205 -16.37 1.88 10.42
CA MET A 205 -15.61 2.99 10.98
C MET A 205 -14.97 3.86 9.89
N LEU A 206 -14.36 3.25 8.89
CA LEU A 206 -13.77 3.95 7.74
C LEU A 206 -14.84 4.68 6.92
N ALA A 207 -16.02 4.07 6.69
CA ALA A 207 -17.12 4.72 6.01
C ALA A 207 -17.62 5.98 6.74
N GLN A 208 -17.54 5.98 8.08
CA GLN A 208 -17.95 7.13 8.91
C GLN A 208 -16.86 8.21 8.99
N ARG A 209 -15.61 7.82 9.24
CA ARG A 209 -14.53 8.76 9.55
C ARG A 209 -13.74 9.21 8.34
N SER A 210 -13.50 8.30 7.40
CA SER A 210 -12.57 8.49 6.28
C SER A 210 -13.16 8.05 4.93
N PRO A 211 -14.43 8.43 4.60
CA PRO A 211 -15.11 7.95 3.40
C PRO A 211 -14.37 8.31 2.11
N HIS A 212 -13.55 9.36 2.13
CA HIS A 212 -12.77 9.83 0.99
C HIS A 212 -11.59 8.89 0.63
N LEU A 213 -11.25 7.95 1.50
CA LEU A 213 -10.15 7.01 1.25
C LEU A 213 -10.53 5.86 0.31
N PHE A 214 -11.83 5.57 0.16
CA PHE A 214 -12.30 4.40 -0.57
C PHE A 214 -13.44 4.72 -1.54
N ASP A 215 -13.40 4.08 -2.71
CA ASP A 215 -14.48 4.09 -3.70
C ASP A 215 -15.57 3.04 -3.38
N GLY A 216 -15.20 2.04 -2.57
CA GLY A 216 -16.13 0.99 -2.13
C GLY A 216 -15.63 0.28 -0.88
N ILE A 217 -16.56 -0.05 0.01
CA ILE A 217 -16.28 -0.69 1.29
C ILE A 217 -17.15 -1.96 1.42
N LEU A 218 -16.49 -3.12 1.47
CA LEU A 218 -17.12 -4.38 1.86
C LEU A 218 -16.94 -4.56 3.37
N ALA A 219 -18.00 -4.30 4.13
CA ALA A 219 -18.06 -4.46 5.57
C ALA A 219 -18.98 -5.64 5.93
N ALA A 220 -18.45 -6.87 5.80
CA ALA A 220 -19.23 -8.08 6.02
C ALA A 220 -19.32 -8.41 7.53
N ALA A 221 -20.51 -8.86 7.98
CA ALA A 221 -20.79 -9.35 9.34
C ALA A 221 -20.03 -8.55 10.42
N PRO A 222 -20.21 -7.22 10.53
CA PRO A 222 -19.43 -6.38 11.44
C PRO A 222 -19.62 -6.80 12.90
N ALA A 223 -18.49 -6.93 13.67
CA ALA A 223 -18.46 -7.37 15.06
C ALA A 223 -17.47 -6.54 15.89
#